data_2e68577ed2970bc79511ac52e17757a6
#
_entry.id   2e68577ed2970bc79511ac52e17757a6
#
_cell.length_a   1.000
_cell.length_b   1.000
_cell.length_c   1.000
_cell.angle_alpha   90.00
_cell.angle_beta   90.00
_cell.angle_gamma   90.00
#
_symmetry.space_group_name_H-M   'P 1'
#
loop_
_entity.id
_entity.type
_entity.pdbx_description
1 polymer ?
#
loop_
_entity_poly.entity_id
_entity_poly.type
_entity_poly.pdbx_seq_one_letter_code
_entity_poly.pdbx_strand_id
1 'polypeptide(L)'
;MIEAGAAGVHFEDQLSSAKKCGHMGGKVLVPTREFIQKLVAARLAADIMGVPTVVIARTDAEAAQLITSDIDPRDQPFVTGERTAEGFYRTTGGLDQAINRALSYAPYADVVWCETAHPDLQEAKAFAEGVHEKFPGKLLAYNCSPSFNWRANLSEKEIASFQQELGKLGFKFQFVTLAGFHSLNAGMFELAKGYKEEGMAAYSRFQ
;
A
#
# COMPACT_ATOMS: atom_id res chain seq x y z
N MET A 1 2.73 -11.93 -14.49
CA MET A 1 3.37 -10.58 -14.46
C MET A 1 4.88 -10.69 -14.61
N ILE A 2 5.57 -11.49 -13.81
CA ILE A 2 7.04 -11.70 -13.91
C ILE A 2 7.40 -12.22 -15.29
N GLU A 3 6.70 -13.25 -15.80
CA GLU A 3 6.86 -13.77 -17.19
C GLU A 3 6.74 -12.71 -18.28
N ALA A 4 5.89 -11.70 -18.05
CA ALA A 4 5.71 -10.59 -18.99
C ALA A 4 6.78 -9.48 -18.82
N GLY A 5 7.81 -9.69 -17.98
CA GLY A 5 8.90 -8.76 -17.77
C GLY A 5 8.50 -7.53 -16.95
N ALA A 6 7.55 -7.66 -16.00
CA ALA A 6 7.17 -6.55 -15.14
C ALA A 6 8.37 -6.03 -14.34
N ALA A 7 8.62 -4.71 -14.39
CA ALA A 7 9.70 -4.07 -13.66
C ALA A 7 9.55 -4.18 -12.13
N GLY A 8 8.32 -4.23 -11.64
CA GLY A 8 8.01 -4.43 -10.22
C GLY A 8 6.66 -5.07 -10.04
N VAL A 9 6.51 -5.82 -8.95
CA VAL A 9 5.26 -6.42 -8.51
C VAL A 9 5.11 -6.22 -7.01
N HIS A 10 3.88 -6.04 -6.55
CA HIS A 10 3.61 -6.04 -5.11
C HIS A 10 2.61 -7.13 -4.74
N PHE A 11 2.79 -7.65 -3.54
CA PHE A 11 1.89 -8.58 -2.90
C PHE A 11 1.47 -8.00 -1.56
N GLU A 12 0.30 -8.38 -1.07
CA GLU A 12 -0.25 -7.93 0.20
C GLU A 12 -0.59 -9.11 1.11
N ASP A 13 -0.54 -8.87 2.41
CA ASP A 13 -0.77 -9.87 3.44
C ASP A 13 -2.25 -10.08 3.80
N GLN A 14 -3.17 -9.61 2.97
CA GLN A 14 -4.59 -9.90 3.09
C GLN A 14 -4.94 -11.30 2.57
N LEU A 15 -5.96 -11.92 3.19
CA LEU A 15 -6.61 -13.12 2.66
C LEU A 15 -7.31 -12.79 1.33
N SER A 16 -6.91 -13.43 0.24
CA SER A 16 -7.37 -13.10 -1.11
C SER A 16 -8.89 -13.24 -1.29
N SER A 17 -9.51 -14.25 -0.67
CA SER A 17 -10.96 -14.49 -0.76
C SER A 17 -11.81 -13.49 0.03
N ALA A 18 -11.22 -12.75 0.98
CA ALA A 18 -11.88 -11.73 1.80
C ALA A 18 -11.23 -10.35 1.64
N LYS A 19 -10.50 -10.15 0.54
CA LYS A 19 -9.76 -8.90 0.29
C LYS A 19 -10.67 -7.68 0.29
N LYS A 20 -10.20 -6.63 0.99
CA LYS A 20 -10.81 -5.30 0.99
C LYS A 20 -9.84 -4.26 0.43
N CYS A 21 -10.39 -3.16 -0.10
CA CYS A 21 -9.59 -1.97 -0.40
C CYS A 21 -8.82 -1.50 0.84
N GLY A 22 -7.61 -0.99 0.66
CA GLY A 22 -6.73 -0.57 1.75
C GLY A 22 -7.35 0.40 2.76
N HIS A 23 -8.30 1.22 2.30
CA HIS A 23 -9.00 2.22 3.13
C HIS A 23 -10.32 1.71 3.75
N MET A 24 -10.68 0.44 3.53
CA MET A 24 -11.90 -0.15 4.06
C MET A 24 -11.61 -1.00 5.31
N GLY A 25 -12.56 -1.01 6.24
CA GLY A 25 -12.56 -1.93 7.37
C GLY A 25 -12.85 -3.39 6.97
N GLY A 26 -12.64 -4.32 7.90
CA GLY A 26 -12.92 -5.74 7.69
C GLY A 26 -11.84 -6.48 6.89
N LYS A 27 -10.64 -5.94 6.80
CA LYS A 27 -9.47 -6.63 6.24
C LYS A 27 -9.11 -7.84 7.11
N VAL A 28 -8.80 -8.95 6.48
CA VAL A 28 -8.35 -10.18 7.13
C VAL A 28 -6.93 -10.48 6.69
N LEU A 29 -6.00 -10.53 7.64
CA LEU A 29 -4.61 -10.89 7.40
C LEU A 29 -4.45 -12.40 7.25
N VAL A 30 -3.46 -12.82 6.49
CA VAL A 30 -2.88 -14.16 6.58
C VAL A 30 -1.74 -14.17 7.61
N PRO A 31 -1.35 -15.33 8.18
CA PRO A 31 -0.18 -15.41 9.05
C PRO A 31 1.08 -14.86 8.38
N THR A 32 1.93 -14.20 9.16
CA THR A 32 3.19 -13.62 8.67
C THR A 32 4.02 -14.61 7.85
N ARG A 33 4.11 -15.87 8.29
CA ARG A 33 4.83 -16.94 7.57
C ARG A 33 4.24 -17.23 6.20
N GLU A 34 2.91 -17.27 6.09
CA GLU A 34 2.24 -17.53 4.80
C GLU A 34 2.58 -16.43 3.79
N PHE A 35 2.57 -15.17 4.23
CA PHE A 35 2.91 -14.08 3.34
C PHE A 35 4.39 -14.09 2.93
N ILE A 36 5.31 -14.43 3.86
CA ILE A 36 6.73 -14.62 3.53
C ILE A 36 6.88 -15.69 2.43
N GLN A 37 6.15 -16.80 2.51
CA GLN A 37 6.20 -17.83 1.46
C GLN A 37 5.77 -17.31 0.09
N LYS A 38 4.79 -16.39 0.04
CA LYS A 38 4.38 -15.73 -1.22
C LYS A 38 5.51 -14.84 -1.78
N LEU A 39 6.21 -14.09 -0.90
CA LEU A 39 7.35 -13.26 -1.33
C LEU A 39 8.51 -14.12 -1.84
N VAL A 40 8.83 -15.21 -1.16
CA VAL A 40 9.87 -16.16 -1.58
C VAL A 40 9.51 -16.79 -2.93
N ALA A 41 8.25 -17.19 -3.13
CA ALA A 41 7.79 -17.74 -4.40
C ALA A 41 7.90 -16.73 -5.55
N ALA A 42 7.57 -15.46 -5.29
CA ALA A 42 7.70 -14.39 -6.28
C ALA A 42 9.18 -14.14 -6.65
N ARG A 43 10.07 -14.11 -5.68
CA ARG A 43 11.52 -13.98 -5.93
C ARG A 43 12.05 -15.17 -6.72
N LEU A 44 11.70 -16.39 -6.33
CA LEU A 44 12.09 -17.59 -7.03
C LEU A 44 11.64 -17.58 -8.50
N ALA A 45 10.41 -17.14 -8.77
CA ALA A 45 9.89 -17.01 -10.12
C ALA A 45 10.72 -16.01 -10.94
N ALA A 46 11.06 -14.84 -10.36
CA ALA A 46 11.89 -13.83 -11.01
C ALA A 46 13.30 -14.36 -11.32
N ASP A 47 13.92 -15.07 -10.38
CA ASP A 47 15.27 -15.62 -10.52
C ASP A 47 15.33 -16.73 -11.59
N ILE A 48 14.37 -17.66 -11.58
CA ILE A 48 14.27 -18.75 -12.59
C ILE A 48 14.10 -18.17 -14.00
N MET A 49 13.30 -17.11 -14.12
CA MET A 49 13.01 -16.49 -15.41
C MET A 49 14.05 -15.47 -15.87
N GLY A 50 15.02 -15.15 -15.01
CA GLY A 50 16.06 -14.14 -15.29
C GLY A 50 15.52 -12.73 -15.45
N VAL A 51 14.40 -12.39 -14.78
CA VAL A 51 13.77 -11.07 -14.84
C VAL A 51 14.13 -10.28 -13.57
N PRO A 52 14.74 -9.08 -13.68
CA PRO A 52 15.13 -8.27 -12.51
C PRO A 52 13.91 -7.52 -11.92
N THR A 53 12.87 -8.28 -11.59
CA THR A 53 11.62 -7.72 -11.04
C THR A 53 11.81 -7.28 -9.60
N VAL A 54 11.48 -6.03 -9.30
CA VAL A 54 11.42 -5.50 -7.92
C VAL A 54 10.22 -6.12 -7.21
N VAL A 55 10.45 -6.76 -6.08
CA VAL A 55 9.40 -7.35 -5.24
C VAL A 55 9.09 -6.40 -4.09
N ILE A 56 7.84 -5.95 -4.01
CA ILE A 56 7.34 -5.04 -2.98
C ILE A 56 6.42 -5.81 -2.03
N ALA A 57 6.75 -5.80 -0.74
CA ALA A 57 5.90 -6.36 0.31
C ALA A 57 4.99 -5.29 0.89
N ARG A 58 3.68 -5.42 0.68
CA ARG A 58 2.67 -4.57 1.28
C ARG A 58 2.11 -5.23 2.53
N THR A 59 2.03 -4.48 3.64
CA THR A 59 1.23 -4.87 4.79
C THR A 59 0.01 -3.97 4.93
N ASP A 60 -1.12 -4.59 5.24
CA ASP A 60 -2.38 -3.93 5.58
C ASP A 60 -2.68 -3.96 7.09
N ALA A 61 -1.68 -4.35 7.89
CA ALA A 61 -1.83 -4.63 9.31
C ALA A 61 -2.14 -3.40 10.17
N GLU A 62 -1.87 -2.18 9.69
CA GLU A 62 -2.22 -0.94 10.40
C GLU A 62 -3.73 -0.90 10.70
N ALA A 63 -4.57 -1.08 9.70
CA ALA A 63 -6.03 -1.01 9.85
C ALA A 63 -6.70 -2.39 9.95
N ALA A 64 -5.97 -3.51 9.79
CA ALA A 64 -6.56 -4.83 9.86
C ALA A 64 -6.74 -5.30 11.31
N GLN A 65 -7.95 -5.75 11.63
CA GLN A 65 -8.31 -6.25 12.96
C GLN A 65 -8.65 -7.74 12.97
N LEU A 66 -8.38 -8.45 11.88
CA LEU A 66 -8.66 -9.87 11.74
C LEU A 66 -7.46 -10.59 11.12
N ILE A 67 -7.26 -11.85 11.53
CA ILE A 67 -6.27 -12.77 10.98
C ILE A 67 -6.87 -14.17 10.86
N THR A 68 -6.44 -14.93 9.86
CA THR A 68 -6.98 -16.28 9.60
C THR A 68 -6.55 -17.31 10.64
N SER A 69 -5.38 -17.16 11.26
CA SER A 69 -4.83 -18.09 12.24
C SER A 69 -3.83 -17.41 13.17
N ASP A 70 -3.74 -17.90 14.39
CA ASP A 70 -2.83 -17.46 15.45
C ASP A 70 -1.54 -18.31 15.55
N ILE A 71 -1.30 -19.17 14.55
CA ILE A 71 -0.20 -20.16 14.60
C ILE A 71 1.19 -19.55 14.53
N ASP A 72 1.33 -18.36 13.95
CA ASP A 72 2.64 -17.71 13.79
C ASP A 72 3.02 -16.94 15.07
N PRO A 73 4.13 -17.29 15.74
CA PRO A 73 4.53 -16.61 16.97
C PRO A 73 4.80 -15.11 16.80
N ARG A 74 5.09 -14.64 15.58
CA ARG A 74 5.28 -13.21 15.29
C ARG A 74 3.98 -12.43 15.33
N ASP A 75 2.84 -13.09 15.07
CA ASP A 75 1.52 -12.48 15.08
C ASP A 75 0.86 -12.55 16.48
N GLN A 76 1.25 -13.51 17.31
CA GLN A 76 0.66 -13.74 18.63
C GLN A 76 0.62 -12.51 19.56
N PRO A 77 1.63 -11.62 19.59
CA PRO A 77 1.56 -10.42 20.44
C PRO A 77 0.39 -9.48 20.11
N PHE A 78 -0.17 -9.60 18.90
CA PHE A 78 -1.26 -8.76 18.41
C PHE A 78 -2.61 -9.48 18.39
N VAL A 79 -2.67 -10.79 18.65
CA VAL A 79 -3.91 -11.57 18.70
C VAL A 79 -4.57 -11.38 20.06
N THR A 80 -5.88 -10.99 20.08
CA THR A 80 -6.60 -10.70 21.33
C THR A 80 -7.16 -11.94 22.02
N GLY A 81 -7.17 -13.10 21.36
CA GLY A 81 -7.79 -14.33 21.83
C GLY A 81 -9.27 -14.46 21.46
N GLU A 82 -9.91 -13.39 21.00
CA GLU A 82 -11.30 -13.42 20.53
C GLU A 82 -11.39 -13.93 19.09
N ARG A 83 -12.55 -14.51 18.75
CA ARG A 83 -12.84 -14.98 17.38
C ARG A 83 -14.16 -14.42 16.86
N THR A 84 -14.24 -14.25 15.55
CA THR A 84 -15.50 -13.93 14.87
C THR A 84 -16.35 -15.19 14.66
N ALA A 85 -17.61 -15.02 14.28
CA ALA A 85 -18.51 -16.12 13.95
C ALA A 85 -18.00 -16.94 12.74
N GLU A 86 -17.29 -16.29 11.81
CA GLU A 86 -16.65 -16.93 10.66
C GLU A 86 -15.37 -17.70 11.01
N GLY A 87 -14.89 -17.55 12.26
CA GLY A 87 -13.73 -18.26 12.77
C GLY A 87 -12.40 -17.53 12.64
N PHE A 88 -12.36 -16.27 12.21
CA PHE A 88 -11.15 -15.44 12.21
C PHE A 88 -10.80 -15.03 13.64
N TYR A 89 -9.51 -14.90 13.91
CA TYR A 89 -9.01 -14.32 15.15
C TYR A 89 -9.03 -12.80 15.06
N ARG A 90 -9.31 -12.13 16.19
CA ARG A 90 -9.19 -10.69 16.29
C ARG A 90 -7.75 -10.27 16.59
N THR A 91 -7.32 -9.18 15.99
CA THR A 91 -6.03 -8.55 16.26
C THR A 91 -6.22 -7.09 16.66
N THR A 92 -5.21 -6.53 17.33
CA THR A 92 -5.22 -5.13 17.76
C THR A 92 -5.15 -4.15 16.61
N GLY A 93 -4.54 -4.53 15.48
CA GLY A 93 -4.18 -3.60 14.42
C GLY A 93 -3.11 -2.60 14.87
N GLY A 94 -3.03 -1.49 14.15
CA GLY A 94 -2.16 -0.37 14.49
C GLY A 94 -0.74 -0.45 13.96
N LEU A 95 -0.03 0.65 14.15
CA LEU A 95 1.31 0.86 13.59
C LEU A 95 2.33 -0.17 14.09
N ASP A 96 2.27 -0.57 15.35
CA ASP A 96 3.21 -1.55 15.92
C ASP A 96 3.07 -2.92 15.24
N GLN A 97 1.83 -3.35 14.95
CA GLN A 97 1.57 -4.57 14.19
C GLN A 97 2.10 -4.44 12.76
N ALA A 98 1.91 -3.30 12.11
CA ALA A 98 2.42 -3.05 10.77
C ALA A 98 3.95 -3.06 10.74
N ILE A 99 4.63 -2.42 11.71
CA ILE A 99 6.09 -2.41 11.83
C ILE A 99 6.61 -3.84 12.06
N ASN A 100 6.01 -4.60 12.97
CA ASN A 100 6.41 -5.99 13.24
C ASN A 100 6.37 -6.86 11.98
N ARG A 101 5.31 -6.71 11.17
CA ARG A 101 5.20 -7.42 9.89
C ARG A 101 6.20 -6.90 8.86
N ALA A 102 6.35 -5.58 8.73
CA ALA A 102 7.33 -4.96 7.85
C ALA A 102 8.75 -5.48 8.11
N LEU A 103 9.15 -5.56 9.38
CA LEU A 103 10.44 -6.13 9.80
C LEU A 103 10.57 -7.61 9.40
N SER A 104 9.50 -8.38 9.50
CA SER A 104 9.47 -9.78 9.08
C SER A 104 9.57 -9.96 7.57
N TYR A 105 9.09 -9.01 6.78
CA TYR A 105 9.08 -9.05 5.31
C TYR A 105 10.34 -8.44 4.69
N ALA A 106 10.99 -7.52 5.38
CA ALA A 106 12.15 -6.78 4.86
C ALA A 106 13.27 -7.67 4.27
N PRO A 107 13.61 -8.85 4.83
CA PRO A 107 14.61 -9.74 4.24
C PRO A 107 14.20 -10.36 2.88
N TYR A 108 12.90 -10.40 2.57
CA TYR A 108 12.33 -11.13 1.43
C TYR A 108 11.78 -10.23 0.32
N ALA A 109 11.89 -8.92 0.49
CA ALA A 109 11.39 -7.94 -0.47
C ALA A 109 12.44 -6.83 -0.70
N ASP A 110 12.44 -6.24 -1.88
CA ASP A 110 13.30 -5.10 -2.20
C ASP A 110 12.77 -3.82 -1.54
N VAL A 111 11.46 -3.67 -1.51
CA VAL A 111 10.75 -2.50 -0.98
C VAL A 111 9.67 -2.97 0.00
N VAL A 112 9.46 -2.22 1.07
CA VAL A 112 8.37 -2.46 2.04
C VAL A 112 7.39 -1.31 1.98
N TRP A 113 6.10 -1.64 2.08
CA TRP A 113 4.99 -0.70 2.04
C TRP A 113 3.96 -1.00 3.12
N CYS A 114 3.65 0.00 3.94
CA CYS A 114 2.49 -0.01 4.84
C CYS A 114 1.33 0.75 4.18
N GLU A 115 0.21 0.08 3.98
CA GLU A 115 -1.00 0.76 3.53
C GLU A 115 -1.65 1.50 4.69
N THR A 116 -1.92 2.79 4.48
CA THR A 116 -2.52 3.69 5.47
C THR A 116 -3.87 4.21 4.99
N ALA A 117 -4.66 4.80 5.88
CA ALA A 117 -5.98 5.35 5.57
C ALA A 117 -5.99 6.89 5.46
N HIS A 118 -4.97 7.54 5.99
CA HIS A 118 -4.85 9.01 6.05
C HIS A 118 -3.45 9.46 5.67
N PRO A 119 -3.29 10.73 5.19
CA PRO A 119 -1.98 11.29 4.89
C PRO A 119 -1.37 11.85 6.19
N ASP A 120 -0.62 11.03 6.91
CA ASP A 120 0.03 11.40 8.17
C ASP A 120 1.55 11.21 8.08
N LEU A 121 2.30 12.33 8.14
CA LEU A 121 3.76 12.32 8.12
C LEU A 121 4.38 11.80 9.43
N GLN A 122 3.68 11.92 10.56
CA GLN A 122 4.19 11.41 11.83
C GLN A 122 4.08 9.89 11.88
N GLU A 123 2.98 9.33 11.40
CA GLU A 123 2.81 7.89 11.24
C GLU A 123 3.84 7.34 10.24
N ALA A 124 3.99 7.99 9.08
CA ALA A 124 5.00 7.61 8.09
C ALA A 124 6.42 7.64 8.66
N LYS A 125 6.76 8.67 9.46
CA LYS A 125 8.04 8.77 10.14
C LYS A 125 8.26 7.64 11.13
N ALA A 126 7.30 7.38 12.00
CA ALA A 126 7.40 6.30 12.99
C ALA A 126 7.55 4.92 12.33
N PHE A 127 6.82 4.66 11.24
CA PHE A 127 6.98 3.45 10.44
C PHE A 127 8.40 3.35 9.85
N ALA A 128 8.89 4.41 9.22
CA ALA A 128 10.21 4.43 8.61
C ALA A 128 11.33 4.22 9.66
N GLU A 129 11.26 4.90 10.81
CA GLU A 129 12.20 4.74 11.92
C GLU A 129 12.19 3.31 12.44
N GLY A 130 11.00 2.72 12.68
CA GLY A 130 10.88 1.34 13.15
C GLY A 130 11.47 0.30 12.18
N VAL A 131 11.34 0.52 10.87
CA VAL A 131 11.96 -0.36 9.87
C VAL A 131 13.48 -0.11 9.79
N HIS A 132 13.92 1.15 9.73
CA HIS A 132 15.32 1.50 9.52
C HIS A 132 16.20 1.23 10.74
N GLU A 133 15.66 1.11 11.93
CA GLU A 133 16.40 0.68 13.13
C GLU A 133 17.05 -0.70 12.92
N LYS A 134 16.36 -1.64 12.28
CA LYS A 134 16.85 -2.99 12.02
C LYS A 134 17.37 -3.20 10.59
N PHE A 135 16.84 -2.46 9.64
CA PHE A 135 17.21 -2.53 8.22
C PHE A 135 17.56 -1.13 7.68
N PRO A 136 18.72 -0.57 8.08
CA PRO A 136 19.14 0.75 7.61
C PRO A 136 19.15 0.84 6.10
N GLY A 137 18.50 1.89 5.56
CA GLY A 137 18.44 2.10 4.10
C GLY A 137 17.46 1.22 3.33
N LYS A 138 16.63 0.43 4.02
CA LYS A 138 15.55 -0.31 3.36
C LYS A 138 14.64 0.63 2.59
N LEU A 139 14.42 0.32 1.32
CA LEU A 139 13.53 1.13 0.48
C LEU A 139 12.08 0.99 0.95
N LEU A 140 11.40 2.12 1.03
CA LEU A 140 10.00 2.19 1.41
C LEU A 140 9.16 2.74 0.26
N ALA A 141 7.90 2.28 0.18
CA ALA A 141 6.90 2.79 -0.75
C ALA A 141 5.74 3.45 0.00
N TYR A 142 5.09 4.41 -0.64
CA TYR A 142 3.92 5.10 -0.10
C TYR A 142 2.85 5.30 -1.18
N ASN A 143 1.60 5.01 -0.82
CA ASN A 143 0.44 5.27 -1.64
C ASN A 143 -0.14 6.66 -1.31
N CYS A 144 0.08 7.63 -2.19
CA CYS A 144 -0.58 8.94 -2.13
C CYS A 144 -2.00 8.81 -2.71
N SER A 145 -2.89 8.15 -1.96
CA SER A 145 -4.24 7.85 -2.44
C SER A 145 -5.12 9.09 -2.55
N PRO A 146 -5.88 9.26 -3.64
CA PRO A 146 -6.91 10.30 -3.71
C PRO A 146 -8.03 10.11 -2.68
N SER A 147 -8.20 8.90 -2.13
CA SER A 147 -9.19 8.59 -1.09
C SER A 147 -8.85 9.16 0.29
N PHE A 148 -7.64 9.71 0.48
CA PHE A 148 -7.21 10.29 1.76
C PHE A 148 -7.90 11.59 2.14
N ASN A 149 -8.72 12.17 1.26
CA ASN A 149 -9.35 13.46 1.50
C ASN A 149 -8.33 14.54 1.96
N TRP A 150 -7.29 14.72 1.15
CA TRP A 150 -6.11 15.53 1.44
C TRP A 150 -6.42 16.89 2.08
N ARG A 151 -7.36 17.65 1.48
CA ARG A 151 -7.72 19.00 1.93
C ARG A 151 -8.49 19.04 3.25
N ALA A 152 -9.07 17.93 3.68
CA ALA A 152 -9.71 17.83 4.99
C ALA A 152 -8.69 17.54 6.10
N ASN A 153 -7.55 16.96 5.75
CA ASN A 153 -6.53 16.52 6.71
C ASN A 153 -5.32 17.45 6.78
N LEU A 154 -4.97 18.12 5.67
CA LEU A 154 -3.73 18.90 5.54
C LEU A 154 -3.99 20.26 4.90
N SER A 155 -3.18 21.26 5.26
CA SER A 155 -3.12 22.54 4.57
C SER A 155 -2.50 22.40 3.18
N GLU A 156 -2.77 23.36 2.27
CA GLU A 156 -2.18 23.39 0.92
C GLU A 156 -0.63 23.36 0.96
N LYS A 157 -0.03 23.99 1.97
CA LYS A 157 1.42 23.99 2.15
C LYS A 157 1.96 22.59 2.50
N GLU A 158 1.28 21.89 3.39
CA GLU A 158 1.63 20.53 3.79
C GLU A 158 1.44 19.56 2.63
N ILE A 159 0.33 19.67 1.88
CA ILE A 159 0.08 18.88 0.68
C ILE A 159 1.21 19.08 -0.34
N ALA A 160 1.61 20.32 -0.59
CA ALA A 160 2.64 20.66 -1.58
C ALA A 160 4.03 20.07 -1.22
N SER A 161 4.35 19.94 0.06
CA SER A 161 5.65 19.41 0.52
C SER A 161 5.61 17.91 0.89
N PHE A 162 4.44 17.29 0.98
CA PHE A 162 4.23 15.97 1.55
C PHE A 162 5.14 14.90 0.94
N GLN A 163 5.21 14.82 -0.39
CA GLN A 163 6.03 13.84 -1.09
C GLN A 163 7.52 14.05 -0.88
N GLN A 164 7.96 15.29 -0.74
CA GLN A 164 9.37 15.61 -0.46
C GLN A 164 9.74 15.18 0.96
N GLU A 165 8.87 15.41 1.92
CA GLU A 165 9.07 14.98 3.31
C GLU A 165 9.09 13.44 3.42
N LEU A 166 8.17 12.74 2.76
CA LEU A 166 8.25 11.28 2.64
C LEU A 166 9.58 10.80 2.04
N GLY A 167 10.04 11.48 0.98
CA GLY A 167 11.32 11.16 0.34
C GLY A 167 12.52 11.25 1.28
N LYS A 168 12.53 12.22 2.22
CA LYS A 168 13.56 12.36 3.26
C LYS A 168 13.52 11.20 4.25
N LEU A 169 12.34 10.67 4.55
CA LEU A 169 12.14 9.54 5.46
C LEU A 169 12.49 8.17 4.84
N GLY A 170 12.81 8.11 3.54
CA GLY A 170 13.19 6.86 2.88
C GLY A 170 12.10 6.25 2.00
N PHE A 171 10.93 6.88 1.86
CA PHE A 171 9.90 6.47 0.90
C PHE A 171 10.32 6.88 -0.51
N LYS A 172 11.14 6.05 -1.16
CA LYS A 172 11.74 6.34 -2.46
C LYS A 172 10.85 5.98 -3.64
N PHE A 173 9.84 5.15 -3.43
CA PHE A 173 8.79 4.86 -4.40
C PHE A 173 7.45 5.38 -3.90
N GLN A 174 6.95 6.42 -4.54
CA GLN A 174 5.68 7.05 -4.21
C GLN A 174 4.79 7.04 -5.45
N PHE A 175 3.53 6.68 -5.29
CA PHE A 175 2.62 6.59 -6.42
C PHE A 175 1.26 7.21 -6.05
N VAL A 176 0.62 7.77 -7.06
CA VAL A 176 -0.72 8.34 -6.96
C VAL A 176 -1.69 7.40 -7.67
N THR A 177 -2.50 6.69 -6.91
CA THR A 177 -3.51 5.80 -7.48
C THR A 177 -4.59 6.61 -8.19
N LEU A 178 -5.15 6.06 -9.27
CA LEU A 178 -6.25 6.64 -10.06
C LEU A 178 -5.93 7.97 -10.77
N ALA A 179 -4.69 8.48 -10.76
CA ALA A 179 -4.36 9.76 -11.38
C ALA A 179 -4.72 9.80 -12.88
N GLY A 180 -4.37 8.74 -13.61
CA GLY A 180 -4.72 8.63 -15.04
C GLY A 180 -6.24 8.56 -15.26
N PHE A 181 -6.96 7.81 -14.43
CA PHE A 181 -8.41 7.72 -14.48
C PHE A 181 -9.09 9.08 -14.21
N HIS A 182 -8.64 9.79 -13.19
CA HIS A 182 -9.17 11.13 -12.88
C HIS A 182 -8.87 12.12 -13.99
N SER A 183 -7.67 12.09 -14.57
CA SER A 183 -7.29 12.96 -15.69
C SER A 183 -8.16 12.71 -16.92
N LEU A 184 -8.38 11.44 -17.27
CA LEU A 184 -9.25 11.06 -18.37
C LEU A 184 -10.68 11.55 -18.14
N ASN A 185 -11.23 11.29 -16.96
CA ASN A 185 -12.61 11.69 -16.64
C ASN A 185 -12.79 13.20 -16.62
N ALA A 186 -11.85 13.95 -16.04
CA ALA A 186 -11.89 15.40 -16.02
C ALA A 186 -11.81 15.97 -17.44
N GLY A 187 -10.86 15.48 -18.25
CA GLY A 187 -10.72 15.92 -19.64
C GLY A 187 -11.97 15.62 -20.49
N MET A 188 -12.54 14.42 -20.35
CA MET A 188 -13.78 14.06 -21.06
C MET A 188 -14.98 14.87 -20.59
N PHE A 189 -15.07 15.16 -19.29
CA PHE A 189 -16.15 16.01 -18.76
C PHE A 189 -16.06 17.43 -19.31
N GLU A 190 -14.88 18.06 -19.28
CA GLU A 190 -14.67 19.41 -19.80
C GLU A 190 -14.92 19.48 -21.30
N LEU A 191 -14.47 18.49 -22.06
CA LEU A 191 -14.76 18.41 -23.50
C LEU A 191 -16.26 18.28 -23.76
N ALA A 192 -16.96 17.38 -23.08
CA ALA A 192 -18.41 17.18 -23.29
C ALA A 192 -19.22 18.43 -22.94
N LYS A 193 -18.86 19.10 -21.83
CA LYS A 193 -19.47 20.35 -21.41
C LYS A 193 -19.27 21.44 -22.45
N GLY A 194 -18.02 21.66 -22.87
CA GLY A 194 -17.74 22.69 -23.88
C GLY A 194 -18.33 22.36 -25.23
N TYR A 195 -18.31 21.09 -25.66
CA TYR A 195 -18.89 20.68 -26.94
C TYR A 195 -20.43 20.90 -27.01
N LYS A 196 -21.12 20.71 -25.88
CA LYS A 196 -22.56 21.00 -25.79
C LYS A 196 -22.87 22.47 -26.11
N GLU A 197 -22.01 23.40 -25.74
CA GLU A 197 -22.21 24.84 -25.87
C GLU A 197 -21.64 25.39 -27.18
N GLU A 198 -20.45 24.91 -27.59
CA GLU A 198 -19.66 25.52 -28.67
C GLU A 198 -19.32 24.54 -29.83
N GLY A 199 -19.73 23.27 -29.73
CA GLY A 199 -19.48 22.25 -30.76
C GLY A 199 -18.00 22.08 -31.08
N MET A 200 -17.67 22.05 -32.37
CA MET A 200 -16.29 21.84 -32.84
C MET A 200 -15.27 22.88 -32.36
N ALA A 201 -15.74 24.09 -32.01
CA ALA A 201 -14.81 25.08 -31.46
C ALA A 201 -14.21 24.65 -30.12
N ALA A 202 -15.00 24.00 -29.24
CA ALA A 202 -14.49 23.43 -28.01
C ALA A 202 -13.50 22.29 -28.26
N TYR A 203 -13.83 21.39 -29.19
CA TYR A 203 -12.91 20.29 -29.55
C TYR A 203 -11.60 20.82 -30.15
N SER A 204 -11.68 21.83 -31.03
CA SER A 204 -10.48 22.43 -31.64
C SER A 204 -9.51 23.04 -30.60
N ARG A 205 -10.06 23.60 -29.49
CA ARG A 205 -9.22 24.09 -28.38
C ARG A 205 -8.62 22.97 -27.52
N PHE A 206 -9.32 21.84 -27.46
CA PHE A 206 -8.85 20.68 -26.72
C PHE A 206 -7.72 19.92 -27.45
N GLN A 207 -7.73 19.94 -28.77
CA GLN A 207 -6.77 19.29 -29.66
C GLN A 207 -5.37 19.96 -29.63
#